data_8034a79de40a8b44e17a22bf0670f491
#
_entry.id   8034a79de40a8b44e17a22bf0670f491
#
_cell.length_a   1.000
_cell.length_b   1.000
_cell.length_c   1.000
_cell.angle_alpha   90.00
_cell.angle_beta   90.00
_cell.angle_gamma   90.00
#
_symmetry.space_group_name_H-M   'P 1'
#
loop_
_entity.id
_entity.type
_entity.pdbx_description
1 polymer ?
#
loop_
_entity_poly.entity_id
_entity_poly.type
_entity_poly.pdbx_seq_one_letter_code
_entity_poly.pdbx_strand_id
1 'polypeptide(L)'
;MITAYIALGGNEGDRLGYLERAMAEMSEYLTVTALSPLYETQPVGFVKQGWFLNAVVAVETALSPQGLLALLQLVEQKLGKATPFPNGPRTIDLDILLYGGEIVNQVNLIVPHPRLHKREFVMRPLADLEGNVIIPTQGKTVCQLLSELGCTAEVRPWLGESNVFPNQVAL
;
A
#
# COMPACT_ATOMS: atom_id res chain seq x y z
N MET A 1 -15.42 12.03 8.74
CA MET A 1 -14.69 11.02 7.95
C MET A 1 -13.21 11.27 8.08
N ILE A 2 -12.41 10.22 8.04
CA ILE A 2 -10.95 10.29 8.19
C ILE A 2 -10.33 9.83 6.87
N THR A 3 -9.27 10.53 6.44
CA THR A 3 -8.46 10.08 5.31
C THR A 3 -7.45 9.04 5.78
N ALA A 4 -7.50 7.86 5.20
CA ALA A 4 -6.52 6.80 5.43
C ALA A 4 -5.76 6.48 4.14
N TYR A 5 -4.52 6.05 4.28
CA TYR A 5 -3.68 5.59 3.17
C TYR A 5 -3.43 4.11 3.31
N ILE A 6 -3.69 3.38 2.25
CA ILE A 6 -3.62 1.91 2.21
C ILE A 6 -2.65 1.49 1.12
N ALA A 7 -1.68 0.66 1.47
CA ALA A 7 -0.81 0.02 0.50
C ALA A 7 -1.46 -1.25 -0.04
N LEU A 8 -1.37 -1.44 -1.34
CA LEU A 8 -1.76 -2.67 -2.03
C LEU A 8 -0.52 -3.28 -2.66
N GLY A 9 -0.37 -4.59 -2.55
CA GLY A 9 0.74 -5.29 -3.20
C GLY A 9 0.49 -6.78 -3.36
N GLY A 10 1.07 -7.37 -4.40
CA GLY A 10 1.02 -8.80 -4.63
C GLY A 10 2.00 -9.21 -5.73
N ASN A 11 2.43 -10.48 -5.72
CA ASN A 11 3.40 -11.01 -6.67
C ASN A 11 3.03 -12.40 -7.22
N GLU A 12 1.83 -12.88 -6.92
CA GLU A 12 1.38 -14.19 -7.31
C GLU A 12 0.15 -14.10 -8.23
N GLY A 13 0.14 -14.91 -9.29
CA GLY A 13 -0.97 -14.95 -10.24
C GLY A 13 -1.09 -13.70 -11.10
N ASP A 14 -2.32 -13.32 -11.41
CA ASP A 14 -2.66 -12.08 -12.12
C ASP A 14 -2.55 -10.89 -11.17
N ARG A 15 -1.36 -10.35 -11.02
CA ARG A 15 -1.04 -9.25 -10.08
C ARG A 15 -1.97 -8.05 -10.25
N LEU A 16 -2.12 -7.58 -11.48
CA LEU A 16 -3.00 -6.44 -11.78
C LEU A 16 -4.45 -6.76 -11.45
N GLY A 17 -4.94 -7.92 -11.88
CA GLY A 17 -6.32 -8.34 -11.63
C GLY A 17 -6.62 -8.44 -10.14
N TYR A 18 -5.68 -8.88 -9.31
CA TYR A 18 -5.85 -8.90 -7.85
C TYR A 18 -5.94 -7.49 -7.26
N LEU A 19 -5.10 -6.56 -7.71
CA LEU A 19 -5.17 -5.16 -7.26
C LEU A 19 -6.50 -4.50 -7.69
N GLU A 20 -6.93 -4.69 -8.92
CA GLU A 20 -8.18 -4.13 -9.42
C GLU A 20 -9.41 -4.71 -8.70
N ARG A 21 -9.40 -6.01 -8.41
CA ARG A 21 -10.48 -6.66 -7.62
C ARG A 21 -10.47 -6.18 -6.17
N ALA A 22 -9.30 -5.99 -5.56
CA ALA A 22 -9.21 -5.41 -4.22
C ALA A 22 -9.79 -4.00 -4.17
N MET A 23 -9.54 -3.18 -5.19
CA MET A 23 -10.13 -1.85 -5.33
C MET A 23 -11.65 -1.91 -5.42
N ALA A 24 -12.19 -2.81 -6.23
CA ALA A 24 -13.64 -2.99 -6.37
C ALA A 24 -14.29 -3.38 -5.04
N GLU A 25 -13.72 -4.36 -4.34
CA GLU A 25 -14.22 -4.79 -3.02
C GLU A 25 -14.15 -3.67 -1.97
N MET A 26 -13.03 -2.94 -1.91
CA MET A 26 -12.90 -1.82 -0.96
C MET A 26 -13.90 -0.70 -1.26
N SER A 27 -14.15 -0.41 -2.52
CA SER A 27 -15.06 0.68 -2.95
C SER A 27 -16.53 0.44 -2.56
N GLU A 28 -16.90 -0.78 -2.21
CA GLU A 28 -18.22 -1.10 -1.66
C GLU A 28 -18.44 -0.46 -0.26
N TYR A 29 -17.35 -0.22 0.48
CA TYR A 29 -17.40 0.20 1.89
C TYR A 29 -16.65 1.51 2.17
N LEU A 30 -15.76 1.91 1.29
CA LEU A 30 -14.87 3.07 1.45
C LEU A 30 -15.03 4.00 0.25
N THR A 31 -14.85 5.29 0.49
CA THR A 31 -14.77 6.26 -0.60
C THR A 31 -13.30 6.42 -1.03
N VAL A 32 -12.97 5.87 -2.18
CA VAL A 32 -11.62 6.05 -2.76
C VAL A 32 -11.51 7.45 -3.33
N THR A 33 -10.53 8.22 -2.86
CA THR A 33 -10.33 9.62 -3.24
C THR A 33 -9.15 9.83 -4.17
N ALA A 34 -8.14 8.97 -4.10
CA ALA A 34 -6.97 9.05 -4.99
C ALA A 34 -6.27 7.69 -5.11
N LEU A 35 -5.62 7.49 -6.24
CA LEU A 35 -4.87 6.28 -6.59
C LEU A 35 -3.49 6.68 -7.07
N SER A 36 -2.44 6.04 -6.54
CA SER A 36 -1.10 6.21 -7.09
C SER A 36 -0.96 5.45 -8.41
N PRO A 37 0.04 5.82 -9.24
CA PRO A 37 0.50 4.92 -10.29
C PRO A 37 0.98 3.58 -9.70
N LEU A 38 1.09 2.58 -10.56
CA LEU A 38 1.62 1.26 -10.21
C LEU A 38 3.15 1.22 -10.32
N TYR A 39 3.76 0.52 -9.38
CA TYR A 39 5.20 0.24 -9.38
C TYR A 39 5.45 -1.26 -9.35
N GLU A 40 6.44 -1.68 -10.12
CA GLU A 40 6.97 -3.04 -10.02
C GLU A 40 8.21 -3.02 -9.14
N THR A 41 8.24 -3.88 -8.13
CA THR A 41 9.23 -3.79 -7.06
C THR A 41 9.88 -5.13 -6.77
N GLN A 42 11.17 -5.08 -6.49
CA GLN A 42 11.95 -6.25 -6.13
C GLN A 42 11.50 -6.78 -4.75
N PRO A 43 11.39 -8.13 -4.58
CA PRO A 43 11.05 -8.70 -3.27
C PRO A 43 12.07 -8.32 -2.19
N VAL A 44 11.56 -8.05 -0.98
CA VAL A 44 12.36 -7.80 0.22
C VAL A 44 12.22 -9.00 1.16
N GLY A 45 13.32 -9.43 1.77
CA GLY A 45 13.36 -10.63 2.60
C GLY A 45 13.60 -11.88 1.77
N PHE A 46 12.60 -12.68 1.49
CA PHE A 46 12.73 -13.85 0.61
C PHE A 46 12.80 -13.41 -0.85
N VAL A 47 14.00 -13.46 -1.44
CA VAL A 47 14.27 -12.91 -2.79
C VAL A 47 13.99 -13.88 -3.95
N LYS A 48 13.84 -15.19 -3.67
CA LYS A 48 13.54 -16.21 -4.69
C LYS A 48 12.06 -16.30 -5.00
N GLN A 49 11.48 -15.18 -5.42
CA GLN A 49 10.07 -15.08 -5.81
C GLN A 49 9.88 -13.98 -6.87
N GLY A 50 8.70 -13.93 -7.48
CA GLY A 50 8.37 -12.91 -8.47
C GLY A 50 8.35 -11.50 -7.87
N TRP A 51 8.55 -10.51 -8.73
CA TRP A 51 8.45 -9.10 -8.34
C TRP A 51 7.02 -8.73 -8.00
N PHE A 52 6.88 -7.83 -7.03
CA PHE A 52 5.60 -7.28 -6.61
C PHE A 52 5.09 -6.22 -7.56
N LEU A 53 3.77 -6.12 -7.66
CA LEU A 53 3.08 -4.96 -8.17
C LEU A 53 2.50 -4.21 -6.97
N ASN A 54 2.86 -2.93 -6.80
CA ASN A 54 2.49 -2.13 -5.63
C ASN A 54 1.83 -0.82 -6.03
N ALA A 55 0.90 -0.37 -5.20
CA ALA A 55 0.27 0.94 -5.27
C ALA A 55 -0.11 1.41 -3.86
N VAL A 56 -0.44 2.69 -3.75
CA VAL A 56 -1.06 3.27 -2.55
C VAL A 56 -2.36 3.96 -2.97
N VAL A 57 -3.37 3.82 -2.14
CA VAL A 57 -4.65 4.50 -2.32
C VAL A 57 -4.99 5.36 -1.11
N ALA A 58 -5.61 6.50 -1.37
CA ALA A 58 -6.22 7.32 -0.35
C ALA A 58 -7.72 7.02 -0.30
N VAL A 59 -8.25 6.82 0.90
CA VAL A 59 -9.67 6.57 1.13
C VAL A 59 -10.20 7.48 2.23
N GLU A 60 -11.47 7.82 2.13
CA GLU A 60 -12.22 8.39 3.25
C GLU A 60 -13.09 7.32 3.89
N THR A 61 -13.07 7.28 5.22
CA THR A 61 -13.80 6.27 5.98
C THR A 61 -14.35 6.82 7.29
N ALA A 62 -15.49 6.28 7.72
CA ALA A 62 -16.03 6.46 9.06
C ALA A 62 -15.68 5.27 9.99
N LEU A 63 -15.07 4.21 9.44
CA LEU A 63 -14.64 3.06 10.24
C LEU A 63 -13.51 3.47 11.19
N SER A 64 -13.50 2.87 12.39
CA SER A 64 -12.34 2.96 13.27
C SER A 64 -11.12 2.28 12.65
N PRO A 65 -9.90 2.52 13.15
CA PRO A 65 -8.72 1.80 12.68
C PRO A 65 -8.88 0.28 12.71
N GLN A 66 -9.49 -0.26 13.77
CA GLN A 66 -9.78 -1.70 13.89
C GLN A 66 -10.84 -2.18 12.89
N GLY A 67 -11.88 -1.36 12.67
CA GLY A 67 -12.91 -1.67 11.67
C GLY A 67 -12.34 -1.67 10.26
N LEU A 68 -11.46 -0.72 9.95
CA LEU A 68 -10.76 -0.68 8.67
C LEU A 68 -9.86 -1.92 8.49
N LEU A 69 -9.08 -2.28 9.51
CA LEU A 69 -8.26 -3.50 9.49
C LEU A 69 -9.10 -4.74 9.20
N ALA A 70 -10.22 -4.89 9.90
CA ALA A 70 -11.12 -6.04 9.70
C ALA A 70 -11.67 -6.10 8.26
N LEU A 71 -12.04 -4.97 7.70
CA LEU A 71 -12.47 -4.87 6.30
C LEU A 71 -11.37 -5.31 5.34
N LEU A 72 -10.15 -4.79 5.50
CA LEU A 72 -9.03 -5.14 4.63
C LEU A 72 -8.68 -6.63 4.69
N GLN A 73 -8.71 -7.21 5.89
CA GLN A 73 -8.51 -8.66 6.07
C GLN A 73 -9.60 -9.49 5.39
N LEU A 74 -10.85 -9.02 5.44
CA LEU A 74 -11.95 -9.68 4.73
C LEU A 74 -11.75 -9.65 3.22
N VAL A 75 -11.30 -8.52 2.67
CA VAL A 75 -10.98 -8.41 1.23
C VAL A 75 -9.84 -9.35 0.85
N GLU A 76 -8.78 -9.40 1.65
CA GLU A 76 -7.67 -10.33 1.43
C GLU A 76 -8.14 -11.79 1.41
N GLN A 77 -9.01 -12.17 2.34
CA GLN A 77 -9.60 -13.51 2.39
C GLN A 77 -10.42 -13.83 1.13
N LYS A 78 -11.27 -12.90 0.71
CA LYS A 78 -12.10 -13.06 -0.50
C LYS A 78 -11.24 -13.28 -1.75
N LEU A 79 -10.07 -12.67 -1.80
CA LEU A 79 -9.14 -12.77 -2.92
C LEU A 79 -8.14 -13.92 -2.76
N GLY A 80 -8.38 -14.82 -1.82
CA GLY A 80 -7.63 -16.06 -1.67
C GLY A 80 -6.21 -15.88 -1.15
N LYS A 81 -5.97 -14.85 -0.32
CA LYS A 81 -4.65 -14.67 0.28
C LYS A 81 -4.26 -15.88 1.10
N ALA A 82 -3.16 -16.52 0.72
CA ALA A 82 -2.46 -17.53 1.48
C ALA A 82 -0.96 -17.24 1.38
N THR A 83 -0.29 -17.12 2.51
CA THR A 83 1.15 -16.90 2.56
C THR A 83 1.79 -18.19 3.11
N PRO A 84 2.53 -18.95 2.27
CA PRO A 84 3.06 -20.27 2.67
C PRO A 84 4.10 -20.17 3.79
N PHE A 85 4.80 -19.03 3.89
CA PHE A 85 5.79 -18.74 4.94
C PHE A 85 5.99 -17.22 5.05
N PRO A 86 6.58 -16.70 6.15
CA PRO A 86 6.82 -15.26 6.31
C PRO A 86 7.61 -14.66 5.14
N ASN A 87 7.14 -13.52 4.61
CA ASN A 87 7.67 -12.83 3.43
C ASN A 87 7.61 -13.65 2.13
N GLY A 88 6.82 -14.72 2.10
CA GLY A 88 6.62 -15.55 0.91
C GLY A 88 5.69 -14.90 -0.13
N PRO A 89 5.45 -15.62 -1.25
CA PRO A 89 4.56 -15.15 -2.32
C PRO A 89 3.12 -15.01 -1.82
N ARG A 90 2.40 -13.99 -2.31
CA ARG A 90 0.99 -13.75 -1.97
C ARG A 90 0.24 -13.04 -3.10
N THR A 91 -1.06 -13.31 -3.16
CA THR A 91 -1.96 -12.74 -4.17
C THR A 91 -2.19 -11.26 -3.94
N ILE A 92 -2.40 -10.87 -2.68
CA ILE A 92 -2.70 -9.51 -2.27
C ILE A 92 -2.35 -9.27 -0.80
N ASP A 93 -1.71 -8.14 -0.52
CA ASP A 93 -1.56 -7.54 0.80
C ASP A 93 -2.24 -6.19 0.82
N LEU A 94 -2.96 -5.89 1.88
CA LEU A 94 -3.59 -4.61 2.14
C LEU A 94 -3.15 -4.12 3.52
N ASP A 95 -2.34 -3.07 3.56
CA ASP A 95 -1.78 -2.53 4.80
C ASP A 95 -2.21 -1.10 5.04
N ILE A 96 -2.67 -0.79 6.26
CA ILE A 96 -2.93 0.58 6.68
C ILE A 96 -1.58 1.28 6.93
N LEU A 97 -1.30 2.30 6.15
CA LEU A 97 -0.07 3.10 6.27
C LEU A 97 -0.24 4.23 7.27
N LEU A 98 -1.29 5.02 7.06
CA LEU A 98 -1.68 6.17 7.86
C LEU A 98 -3.19 6.18 8.05
N TYR A 99 -3.63 6.68 9.19
CA TYR A 99 -5.04 6.89 9.50
C TYR A 99 -5.21 8.29 10.10
N GLY A 100 -5.51 9.26 9.26
CA GLY A 100 -5.43 10.67 9.63
C GLY A 100 -4.06 11.00 10.21
N GLY A 101 -4.03 11.76 11.28
CA GLY A 101 -2.82 12.04 12.08
C GLY A 101 -2.69 11.15 13.32
N GLU A 102 -3.45 10.06 13.41
CA GLU A 102 -3.49 9.24 14.61
C GLU A 102 -2.31 8.28 14.73
N ILE A 103 -1.92 8.02 15.97
CA ILE A 103 -0.95 6.98 16.33
C ILE A 103 -1.74 5.87 17.04
N VAL A 104 -1.72 4.67 16.45
CA VAL A 104 -2.35 3.47 17.01
C VAL A 104 -1.27 2.47 17.36
N ASN A 105 -1.26 2.00 18.59
CA ASN A 105 -0.32 1.00 19.07
C ASN A 105 -1.08 -0.10 19.82
N GLN A 106 -1.53 -1.08 19.08
CA GLN A 106 -2.28 -2.22 19.58
C GLN A 106 -1.61 -3.52 19.14
N VAL A 107 -1.96 -4.64 19.77
CA VAL A 107 -1.33 -5.94 19.53
C VAL A 107 -1.36 -6.34 18.04
N ASN A 108 -2.48 -6.07 17.37
CA ASN A 108 -2.71 -6.47 15.97
C ASN A 108 -2.69 -5.31 14.98
N LEU A 109 -2.46 -4.07 15.44
CA LEU A 109 -2.48 -2.89 14.59
C LEU A 109 -1.56 -1.80 15.11
N ILE A 110 -0.57 -1.45 14.30
CA ILE A 110 0.34 -0.32 14.54
C ILE A 110 0.21 0.64 13.36
N VAL A 111 -0.20 1.87 13.64
CA VAL A 111 -0.33 2.96 12.66
C VAL A 111 0.35 4.21 13.24
N PRO A 112 1.19 4.92 12.49
CA PRO A 112 1.70 4.60 11.15
C PRO A 112 2.37 3.23 11.08
N HIS A 113 2.33 2.61 9.90
CA HIS A 113 2.96 1.30 9.70
C HIS A 113 4.43 1.36 10.15
N PRO A 114 4.91 0.42 10.99
CA PRO A 114 6.20 0.56 11.69
C PRO A 114 7.42 0.61 10.76
N ARG A 115 7.28 0.06 9.55
CA ARG A 115 8.34 0.06 8.52
C ARG A 115 8.09 1.00 7.35
N LEU A 116 7.04 1.83 7.44
CA LEU A 116 6.62 2.74 6.37
C LEU A 116 7.81 3.55 5.82
N HIS A 117 8.51 4.26 6.71
CA HIS A 117 9.60 5.17 6.35
C HIS A 117 10.90 4.48 5.89
N LYS A 118 10.95 3.15 5.94
CA LYS A 118 12.09 2.33 5.51
C LYS A 118 11.85 1.58 4.21
N ARG A 119 10.66 1.71 3.62
CA ARG A 119 10.23 0.95 2.44
C ARG A 119 10.00 1.86 1.25
N GLU A 120 10.97 1.95 0.36
CA GLU A 120 10.87 2.78 -0.84
C GLU A 120 9.65 2.40 -1.71
N PHE A 121 9.34 1.11 -1.80
CA PHE A 121 8.21 0.60 -2.59
C PHE A 121 6.84 1.00 -2.04
N VAL A 122 6.77 1.55 -0.83
CA VAL A 122 5.60 2.16 -0.20
C VAL A 122 5.69 3.68 -0.25
N MET A 123 6.85 4.23 0.09
CA MET A 123 7.06 5.68 0.19
C MET A 123 6.95 6.37 -1.16
N ARG A 124 7.41 5.74 -2.24
CA ARG A 124 7.36 6.33 -3.57
C ARG A 124 5.92 6.50 -4.07
N PRO A 125 5.06 5.48 -4.10
CA PRO A 125 3.66 5.68 -4.49
C PRO A 125 2.90 6.57 -3.51
N LEU A 126 3.21 6.55 -2.22
CA LEU A 126 2.61 7.47 -1.25
C LEU A 126 2.99 8.92 -1.54
N ALA A 127 4.24 9.19 -1.91
CA ALA A 127 4.69 10.53 -2.31
C ALA A 127 3.98 11.05 -3.57
N ASP A 128 3.64 10.16 -4.50
CA ASP A 128 2.87 10.53 -5.70
C ASP A 128 1.45 10.99 -5.35
N LEU A 129 0.86 10.45 -4.28
CA LEU A 129 -0.47 10.85 -3.81
C LEU A 129 -0.41 12.13 -2.96
N GLU A 130 0.43 12.12 -1.94
CA GLU A 130 0.47 13.20 -0.95
C GLU A 130 1.85 13.30 -0.29
N GLY A 131 2.79 13.88 -1.05
CA GLY A 131 4.16 14.02 -0.58
C GLY A 131 4.35 14.92 0.64
N ASN A 132 3.40 15.82 0.90
CA ASN A 132 3.47 16.79 2.00
C ASN A 132 2.85 16.29 3.30
N VAL A 133 2.22 15.12 3.30
CA VAL A 133 1.67 14.57 4.54
C VAL A 133 2.79 14.27 5.53
N ILE A 134 2.58 14.66 6.77
CA ILE A 134 3.53 14.41 7.86
C ILE A 134 3.25 13.03 8.44
N ILE A 135 4.29 12.21 8.57
CA ILE A 135 4.21 10.94 9.27
C ILE A 135 4.36 11.22 10.77
N PRO A 136 3.29 11.02 11.58
CA PRO A 136 3.25 11.48 12.97
C PRO A 136 4.41 10.97 13.83
N THR A 137 4.84 9.72 13.61
CA THR A 137 5.94 9.12 14.39
C THR A 137 7.32 9.60 13.97
N GLN A 138 7.44 10.29 12.84
CA GLN A 138 8.72 10.76 12.30
C GLN A 138 8.86 12.29 12.35
N GLY A 139 7.74 13.02 12.45
CA GLY A 139 7.75 14.48 12.43
C GLY A 139 8.22 15.10 11.11
N LYS A 140 8.26 14.32 10.04
CA LYS A 140 8.71 14.72 8.70
C LYS A 140 7.69 14.36 7.66
N THR A 141 7.72 15.06 6.53
CA THR A 141 6.86 14.75 5.39
C THR A 141 7.34 13.48 4.68
N VAL A 142 6.41 12.87 3.92
CA VAL A 142 6.72 11.71 3.07
C VAL A 142 7.87 12.03 2.10
N CYS A 143 7.83 13.19 1.44
CA CYS A 143 8.91 13.63 0.52
C CYS A 143 10.26 13.77 1.23
N GLN A 144 10.30 14.34 2.44
CA GLN A 144 11.52 14.46 3.21
C GLN A 144 12.12 13.09 3.56
N LEU A 145 11.28 12.18 4.03
CA LEU A 145 11.70 10.83 4.38
C LEU A 145 12.13 10.02 3.14
N LEU A 146 11.43 10.16 2.03
CA LEU A 146 11.82 9.51 0.78
C LEU A 146 13.18 9.99 0.28
N SER A 147 13.47 11.29 0.40
CA SER A 147 14.78 11.85 0.01
C SER A 147 15.92 11.38 0.91
N GLU A 148 15.64 11.06 2.17
CA GLU A 148 16.61 10.51 3.12
C GLU A 148 16.81 9.00 2.96
N LEU A 149 15.86 8.32 2.35
CA LEU A 149 15.88 6.87 2.18
C LEU A 149 16.84 6.48 1.05
N GLY A 150 17.83 5.67 1.37
CA GLY A 150 18.70 5.09 0.36
C GLY A 150 17.96 4.07 -0.51
N CYS A 151 18.52 3.80 -1.68
CA CYS A 151 18.00 2.77 -2.58
C CYS A 151 18.26 1.39 -1.97
N THR A 152 17.26 0.75 -1.41
CA THR A 152 17.38 -0.53 -0.71
C THR A 152 16.94 -1.73 -1.56
N ALA A 153 16.08 -1.49 -2.55
CA ALA A 153 15.59 -2.49 -3.49
C ALA A 153 15.18 -1.76 -4.78
N GLU A 154 15.15 -2.47 -5.88
CA GLU A 154 14.74 -1.85 -7.14
C GLU A 154 13.23 -1.58 -7.13
N VAL A 155 12.86 -0.34 -7.44
CA VAL A 155 11.49 0.15 -7.58
C VAL A 155 11.40 0.86 -8.93
N ARG A 156 10.56 0.37 -9.82
CA ARG A 156 10.41 0.93 -11.16
C ARG A 156 8.95 1.15 -11.52
N PRO A 157 8.65 2.17 -12.35
CA PRO A 157 7.31 2.34 -12.89
C PRO A 157 6.83 1.07 -13.62
N TRP A 158 5.59 0.67 -13.37
CA TRP A 158 4.95 -0.36 -14.17
C TRP A 158 4.30 0.30 -15.39
N LEU A 159 4.68 -0.15 -16.57
CA LEU A 159 4.31 0.49 -17.84
C LEU A 159 3.15 -0.21 -18.57
N GLY A 160 2.51 -1.18 -17.93
CA GLY A 160 1.32 -1.85 -18.47
C GLY A 160 0.08 -0.96 -18.43
N GLU A 161 -1.00 -1.44 -19.00
CA GLU A 161 -2.28 -0.75 -19.02
C GLU A 161 -3.18 -1.22 -17.86
N SER A 162 -3.88 -0.27 -17.25
CA SER A 162 -4.89 -0.52 -16.23
C SER A 162 -6.11 0.36 -16.48
N ASN A 163 -7.30 -0.20 -16.26
CA ASN A 163 -8.56 0.55 -16.32
C ASN A 163 -8.88 1.26 -15.00
N VAL A 164 -8.15 0.98 -13.94
CA VAL A 164 -8.39 1.49 -12.58
C VAL A 164 -7.29 2.43 -12.15
N PHE A 165 -6.03 2.00 -12.26
CA PHE A 165 -4.88 2.80 -11.81
C PHE A 165 -4.40 3.76 -12.91
N PRO A 166 -4.02 4.98 -12.54
CA PRO A 166 -3.50 5.93 -13.51
C PRO A 166 -2.18 5.45 -14.11
N ASN A 167 -2.01 5.73 -15.39
CA ASN A 167 -0.71 5.51 -16.04
C ASN A 167 0.31 6.50 -15.48
N GLN A 168 1.55 6.06 -15.39
CA GLN A 168 2.64 6.99 -15.11
C GLN A 168 2.83 7.92 -16.29
N VAL A 169 2.82 9.21 -16.02
CA VAL A 169 3.23 10.19 -17.02
C VAL A 169 4.73 9.99 -17.22
N ALA A 170 5.13 9.61 -18.43
CA ALA A 170 6.55 9.59 -18.78
C ALA A 170 7.08 11.01 -18.58
N LEU A 171 8.00 11.17 -17.62
CA LEU A 171 8.75 12.40 -17.43
C LEU A 171 9.83 12.50 -18.51
#